data_fe12abae0ddb27ef72f51206599c4a5f
#
_entry.id   fe12abae0ddb27ef72f51206599c4a5f
#
_cell.length_a   1.000
_cell.length_b   1.000
_cell.length_c   1.000
_cell.angle_alpha   90.00
_cell.angle_beta   90.00
_cell.angle_gamma   90.00
#
_symmetry.space_group_name_H-M   'P 1'
#
loop_
_entity.id
_entity.type
_entity.pdbx_description
1 polymer ?
#
loop_
_entity_poly.entity_id
_entity_poly.type
_entity_poly.pdbx_seq_one_letter_code
_entity_poly.pdbx_strand_id
1 'polypeptide(L)'
;MMPAHVLAADATLDVVTRFNEAINRHDAAAVAALLADDTIFENTGPVPDGTRLEGKAAVLAFWEKWFAANPDARFEAEEVIVAGDRCTVRWIYRKMRDGKPWHLRGVDVFTVRGGRVAAKFAYVKG
;
A
#
# COMPACT_ATOMS: atom_id res chain seq x y z
N MET A 1 -28.32 8.83 -11.87
CA MET A 1 -26.90 9.27 -11.79
C MET A 1 -26.42 9.21 -10.35
N MET A 2 -25.25 8.66 -10.11
CA MET A 2 -24.67 8.58 -8.76
C MET A 2 -24.07 9.94 -8.36
N PRO A 3 -24.17 10.32 -7.07
CA PRO A 3 -23.47 11.50 -6.58
C PRO A 3 -21.95 11.40 -6.80
N ALA A 4 -21.30 12.53 -7.03
CA ALA A 4 -19.87 12.58 -7.32
C ALA A 4 -19.01 11.94 -6.21
N HIS A 5 -19.38 12.11 -4.93
CA HIS A 5 -18.62 11.53 -3.82
C HIS A 5 -18.67 9.98 -3.80
N VAL A 6 -19.78 9.38 -4.25
CA VAL A 6 -19.89 7.92 -4.36
C VAL A 6 -18.98 7.42 -5.48
N LEU A 7 -18.94 8.13 -6.63
CA LEU A 7 -18.03 7.77 -7.73
C LEU A 7 -16.57 7.91 -7.32
N ALA A 8 -16.22 8.96 -6.55
CA ALA A 8 -14.87 9.15 -6.05
C ALA A 8 -14.46 8.02 -5.09
N ALA A 9 -15.37 7.61 -4.19
CA ALA A 9 -15.11 6.52 -3.26
C ALA A 9 -14.92 5.18 -3.98
N ASP A 10 -15.74 4.89 -5.01
CA ASP A 10 -15.60 3.69 -5.83
C ASP A 10 -14.28 3.68 -6.60
N ALA A 11 -13.90 4.81 -7.18
CA ALA A 11 -12.64 4.96 -7.90
C ALA A 11 -11.44 4.80 -6.97
N THR A 12 -11.52 5.36 -5.76
CA THR A 12 -10.48 5.23 -4.74
C THR A 12 -10.32 3.77 -4.31
N LEU A 13 -11.43 3.09 -4.02
CA LEU A 13 -11.41 1.68 -3.63
C LEU A 13 -10.79 0.81 -4.73
N ASP A 14 -11.15 1.05 -5.99
CA ASP A 14 -10.59 0.31 -7.13
C ASP A 14 -9.07 0.45 -7.20
N VAL A 15 -8.55 1.67 -7.10
CA VAL A 15 -7.10 1.92 -7.16
C VAL A 15 -6.38 1.21 -6.01
N VAL A 16 -6.87 1.34 -4.78
CA VAL A 16 -6.24 0.73 -3.61
C VAL A 16 -6.29 -0.79 -3.69
N THR A 17 -7.41 -1.37 -4.12
CA THR A 17 -7.55 -2.81 -4.30
C THR A 17 -6.55 -3.34 -5.33
N ARG A 18 -6.45 -2.67 -6.48
CA ARG A 18 -5.51 -3.06 -7.54
C ARG A 18 -4.06 -2.90 -7.10
N PHE A 19 -3.76 -1.85 -6.35
CA PHE A 19 -2.43 -1.63 -5.80
C PHE A 19 -2.05 -2.77 -4.85
N ASN A 20 -2.91 -3.12 -3.90
CA ASN A 20 -2.66 -4.20 -2.94
C ASN A 20 -2.53 -5.56 -3.62
N GLU A 21 -3.31 -5.82 -4.66
CA GLU A 21 -3.18 -7.03 -5.47
C GLU A 21 -1.84 -7.08 -6.19
N ALA A 22 -1.39 -5.96 -6.76
CA ALA A 22 -0.08 -5.87 -7.42
C ALA A 22 1.06 -6.13 -6.44
N ILE A 23 0.99 -5.56 -5.24
CA ILE A 23 1.96 -5.83 -4.17
C ILE A 23 1.99 -7.33 -3.84
N ASN A 24 0.84 -7.96 -3.66
CA ASN A 24 0.76 -9.39 -3.32
C ASN A 24 1.27 -10.30 -4.44
N ARG A 25 1.15 -9.88 -5.70
CA ARG A 25 1.72 -10.60 -6.84
C ARG A 25 3.21 -10.29 -7.04
N HIS A 26 3.78 -9.36 -6.30
CA HIS A 26 5.15 -8.86 -6.49
C HIS A 26 5.37 -8.35 -7.93
N ASP A 27 4.36 -7.66 -8.46
CA ASP A 27 4.35 -7.17 -9.83
C ASP A 27 4.76 -5.69 -9.88
N ALA A 28 6.05 -5.45 -10.04
CA ALA A 28 6.62 -4.11 -10.02
C ALA A 28 6.04 -3.21 -11.13
N ALA A 29 5.79 -3.75 -12.32
CA ALA A 29 5.22 -2.97 -13.43
C ALA A 29 3.80 -2.50 -13.11
N ALA A 30 2.98 -3.37 -12.51
CA ALA A 30 1.62 -3.02 -12.10
C ALA A 30 1.63 -1.98 -10.97
N VAL A 31 2.55 -2.10 -10.02
CA VAL A 31 2.74 -1.10 -8.96
C VAL A 31 3.10 0.23 -9.57
N ALA A 32 4.08 0.27 -10.48
CA ALA A 32 4.52 1.49 -11.15
C ALA A 32 3.36 2.21 -11.87
N ALA A 33 2.50 1.45 -12.55
CA ALA A 33 1.35 2.02 -13.27
C ALA A 33 0.33 2.68 -12.35
N LEU A 34 0.28 2.29 -11.08
CA LEU A 34 -0.67 2.80 -10.09
C LEU A 34 -0.09 3.90 -9.19
N LEU A 35 1.18 4.26 -9.33
CA LEU A 35 1.79 5.33 -8.55
C LEU A 35 1.70 6.67 -9.27
N ALA A 36 1.34 7.72 -8.53
CA ALA A 36 1.48 9.09 -9.03
C ALA A 36 2.97 9.44 -9.15
N ASP A 37 3.32 10.32 -10.10
CA ASP A 37 4.72 10.69 -10.31
C ASP A 37 5.35 11.32 -9.05
N ASP A 38 4.57 12.08 -8.31
CA ASP A 38 4.98 12.75 -7.07
C ASP A 38 4.54 12.00 -5.81
N THR A 39 4.29 10.70 -5.91
CA THR A 39 3.81 9.88 -4.79
C THR A 39 4.73 9.98 -3.57
N ILE A 40 4.15 9.88 -2.39
CA ILE A 40 4.86 9.93 -1.11
C ILE A 40 4.50 8.68 -0.31
N PHE A 41 5.52 7.96 0.15
CA PHE A 41 5.33 6.81 1.02
C PHE A 41 6.08 7.01 2.32
N GLU A 42 5.43 6.65 3.44
CA GLU A 42 6.10 6.50 4.72
C GLU A 42 5.98 5.04 5.15
N ASN A 43 7.13 4.40 5.35
CA ASN A 43 7.22 3.02 5.77
C ASN A 43 7.36 2.91 7.29
N THR A 44 7.29 1.70 7.80
CA THR A 44 7.27 1.45 9.24
C THR A 44 8.65 1.35 9.88
N GLY A 45 9.68 1.16 9.11
CA GLY A 45 11.05 1.04 9.63
C GLY A 45 11.95 2.15 9.15
N PRO A 46 12.93 2.58 9.99
CA PRO A 46 13.12 2.18 11.38
C PRO A 46 12.15 2.89 12.32
N VAL A 47 11.92 2.30 13.49
CA VAL A 47 11.14 2.98 14.53
C VAL A 47 11.90 4.20 15.06
N PRO A 48 11.21 5.28 15.53
CA PRO A 48 9.75 5.40 15.68
C PRO A 48 9.02 5.93 14.44
N ASP A 49 9.70 6.58 13.49
CA ASP A 49 9.04 7.37 12.45
C ASP A 49 9.03 6.71 11.07
N GLY A 50 9.83 5.66 10.89
CA GLY A 50 9.97 5.01 9.58
C GLY A 50 10.81 5.82 8.61
N THR A 51 10.74 5.45 7.34
CA THR A 51 11.42 6.12 6.24
C THR A 51 10.41 6.77 5.32
N ARG A 52 10.64 8.04 4.97
CA ARG A 52 9.84 8.76 3.98
C ARG A 52 10.52 8.68 2.62
N LEU A 53 9.77 8.21 1.62
CA LEU A 53 10.21 8.13 0.23
C LEU A 53 9.36 9.09 -0.60
N GLU A 54 10.00 9.87 -1.46
CA GLU A 54 9.33 10.85 -2.31
C GLU A 54 9.62 10.56 -3.78
N GLY A 55 8.54 10.53 -4.57
CA GLY A 55 8.59 10.31 -6.00
C GLY A 55 8.49 8.83 -6.38
N LYS A 56 7.94 8.61 -7.58
CA LYS A 56 7.66 7.27 -8.11
C LYS A 56 8.91 6.39 -8.18
N ALA A 57 10.04 6.94 -8.62
CA ALA A 57 11.28 6.17 -8.78
C ALA A 57 11.77 5.60 -7.45
N ALA A 58 11.78 6.42 -6.39
CA ALA A 58 12.22 5.99 -5.06
C ALA A 58 11.28 4.93 -4.47
N VAL A 59 9.98 5.15 -4.61
CA VAL A 59 8.97 4.21 -4.09
C VAL A 59 9.03 2.88 -4.83
N LEU A 60 9.17 2.90 -6.15
CA LEU A 60 9.27 1.68 -6.95
C LEU A 60 10.54 0.90 -6.61
N ALA A 61 11.68 1.58 -6.46
CA ALA A 61 12.94 0.95 -6.08
C ALA A 61 12.83 0.24 -4.72
N PHE A 62 12.13 0.85 -3.77
CA PHE A 62 11.85 0.22 -2.48
C PHE A 62 11.07 -1.09 -2.66
N TRP A 63 9.99 -1.07 -3.44
CA TRP A 63 9.15 -2.27 -3.62
C TRP A 63 9.88 -3.38 -4.37
N GLU A 64 10.66 -3.05 -5.39
CA GLU A 64 11.46 -4.04 -6.12
C GLU A 64 12.44 -4.75 -5.18
N LYS A 65 13.12 -3.99 -4.33
CA LYS A 65 14.03 -4.55 -3.33
C LYS A 65 13.29 -5.39 -2.30
N TRP A 66 12.12 -4.91 -1.84
CA TRP A 66 11.30 -5.62 -0.88
C TRP A 66 10.79 -6.95 -1.45
N PHE A 67 10.35 -6.97 -2.71
CA PHE A 67 9.92 -8.20 -3.38
C PHE A 67 11.03 -9.24 -3.43
N ALA A 68 12.23 -8.82 -3.79
CA ALA A 68 13.39 -9.72 -3.85
C ALA A 68 13.76 -10.29 -2.47
N ALA A 69 13.64 -9.47 -1.43
CA ALA A 69 14.00 -9.86 -0.06
C ALA A 69 12.90 -10.69 0.64
N ASN A 70 11.65 -10.61 0.19
CA ASN A 70 10.50 -11.24 0.87
C ASN A 70 9.62 -12.01 -0.13
N PRO A 71 10.14 -13.08 -0.75
CA PRO A 71 9.43 -13.78 -1.83
C PRO A 71 8.12 -14.43 -1.41
N ASP A 72 7.95 -14.75 -0.14
CA ASP A 72 6.76 -15.40 0.41
C ASP A 72 5.84 -14.44 1.18
N ALA A 73 6.15 -13.15 1.20
CA ALA A 73 5.39 -12.15 1.97
C ALA A 73 4.05 -11.82 1.30
N ARG A 74 3.02 -11.69 2.12
CA ARG A 74 1.66 -11.34 1.67
C ARG A 74 0.99 -10.42 2.67
N PHE A 75 0.18 -9.49 2.15
CA PHE A 75 -0.71 -8.65 2.96
C PHE A 75 -2.15 -9.13 2.78
N GLU A 76 -2.83 -9.34 3.90
CA GLU A 76 -4.23 -9.71 3.94
C GLU A 76 -5.03 -8.55 4.51
N ALA A 77 -5.96 -7.99 3.74
CA ALA A 77 -6.81 -6.90 4.22
C ALA A 77 -7.87 -7.45 5.17
N GLU A 78 -7.95 -6.87 6.36
CA GLU A 78 -8.98 -7.22 7.36
C GLU A 78 -10.17 -6.26 7.30
N GLU A 79 -9.92 -5.00 7.01
CA GLU A 79 -10.95 -3.97 6.94
C GLU A 79 -10.50 -2.87 6.00
N VAL A 80 -11.42 -2.40 5.15
CA VAL A 80 -11.17 -1.31 4.22
C VAL A 80 -12.23 -0.24 4.44
N ILE A 81 -11.78 0.99 4.69
CA ILE A 81 -12.66 2.14 4.88
C ILE A 81 -12.32 3.20 3.85
N VAL A 82 -13.30 3.62 3.05
CA VAL A 82 -13.11 4.63 2.00
C VAL A 82 -13.93 5.86 2.32
N ALA A 83 -13.31 7.02 2.20
CA ALA A 83 -13.96 8.32 2.33
C ALA A 83 -13.42 9.26 1.25
N GLY A 84 -14.16 9.45 0.17
CA GLY A 84 -13.74 10.27 -0.96
C GLY A 84 -12.46 9.75 -1.60
N ASP A 85 -11.40 10.56 -1.59
CA ASP A 85 -10.07 10.23 -2.12
C ASP A 85 -9.16 9.57 -1.09
N ARG A 86 -9.66 9.24 0.10
CA ARG A 86 -8.90 8.64 1.19
C ARG A 86 -9.36 7.21 1.44
N CYS A 87 -8.41 6.36 1.77
CA CYS A 87 -8.71 4.95 2.06
C CYS A 87 -7.80 4.45 3.18
N THR A 88 -8.38 3.77 4.15
CA THR A 88 -7.67 3.14 5.24
C THR A 88 -7.83 1.63 5.12
N VAL A 89 -6.73 0.89 5.13
CA VAL A 89 -6.73 -0.57 5.05
C VAL A 89 -6.03 -1.13 6.29
N ARG A 90 -6.78 -1.83 7.14
CA ARG A 90 -6.16 -2.62 8.21
C ARG A 90 -5.74 -3.96 7.64
N TRP A 91 -4.49 -4.35 7.85
CA TRP A 91 -3.94 -5.55 7.24
C TRP A 91 -3.20 -6.43 8.24
N ILE A 92 -3.06 -7.71 7.84
CA ILE A 92 -2.11 -8.64 8.44
C ILE A 92 -1.02 -8.88 7.41
N TYR A 93 0.22 -8.67 7.79
CA TYR A 93 1.39 -9.00 7.01
C TYR A 93 1.88 -10.38 7.45
N ARG A 94 1.94 -11.32 6.51
CA ARG A 94 2.32 -12.71 6.79
C ARG A 94 3.52 -13.11 5.97
N LYS A 95 4.44 -13.82 6.59
CA LYS A 95 5.54 -14.50 5.93
C LYS A 95 6.10 -15.62 6.80
N MET A 96 7.00 -16.40 6.24
CA MET A 96 7.81 -17.34 7.01
C MET A 96 9.01 -16.60 7.60
N ARG A 97 9.36 -16.92 8.82
CA ARG A 97 10.48 -16.34 9.52
C ARG A 97 11.14 -17.43 10.34
N ASP A 98 12.43 -17.73 10.04
CA ASP A 98 13.16 -18.82 10.67
C ASP A 98 12.42 -20.17 10.56
N GLY A 99 11.82 -20.42 9.39
CA GLY A 99 11.08 -21.66 9.12
C GLY A 99 9.72 -21.77 9.78
N LYS A 100 9.22 -20.68 10.39
CA LYS A 100 7.93 -20.66 11.10
C LYS A 100 7.02 -19.55 10.58
N PRO A 101 5.68 -19.77 10.59
CA PRO A 101 4.74 -18.70 10.28
C PRO A 101 4.93 -17.52 11.23
N TRP A 102 4.97 -16.31 10.65
CA TRP A 102 5.11 -15.07 11.39
C TRP A 102 4.15 -14.04 10.83
N HIS A 103 3.59 -13.19 11.66
CA HIS A 103 2.73 -12.11 11.20
C HIS A 103 2.88 -10.84 12.00
N LEU A 104 2.47 -9.75 11.38
CA LEU A 104 2.46 -8.42 11.97
C LEU A 104 1.16 -7.74 11.51
N ARG A 105 0.54 -6.95 12.37
CA ARG A 105 -0.66 -6.19 12.05
C ARG A 105 -0.34 -4.72 11.90
N GLY A 106 -1.06 -4.07 11.01
CA GLY A 106 -0.89 -2.64 10.80
C GLY A 106 -2.01 -2.04 10.00
N VAL A 107 -1.80 -0.79 9.62
CA VAL A 107 -2.75 -0.02 8.83
C VAL A 107 -2.00 0.85 7.82
N ASP A 108 -2.56 0.93 6.62
CA ASP A 108 -2.13 1.88 5.59
C ASP A 108 -3.20 2.97 5.46
N VAL A 109 -2.73 4.21 5.37
CA VAL A 109 -3.58 5.36 5.07
C VAL A 109 -3.22 5.86 3.68
N PHE A 110 -4.15 5.74 2.74
CA PHE A 110 -3.94 6.09 1.33
C PHE A 110 -4.60 7.42 0.97
N THR A 111 -3.95 8.13 0.07
CA THR A 111 -4.57 9.20 -0.72
C THR A 111 -4.48 8.81 -2.19
N VAL A 112 -5.60 8.91 -2.91
CA VAL A 112 -5.69 8.60 -4.34
C VAL A 112 -6.01 9.88 -5.11
N ARG A 113 -5.30 10.09 -6.22
CA ARG A 113 -5.49 11.26 -7.08
C ARG A 113 -5.29 10.85 -8.53
N GLY A 114 -6.27 11.18 -9.38
CA GLY A 114 -6.18 10.90 -10.82
C GLY A 114 -6.01 9.41 -11.14
N GLY A 115 -6.64 8.52 -10.37
CA GLY A 115 -6.55 7.07 -10.58
C GLY A 115 -5.24 6.46 -10.12
N ARG A 116 -4.44 7.17 -9.30
CA ARG A 116 -3.12 6.71 -8.84
C ARG A 116 -2.94 6.98 -7.35
N VAL A 117 -2.07 6.21 -6.73
CA VAL A 117 -1.72 6.38 -5.32
C VAL A 117 -0.80 7.61 -5.19
N ALA A 118 -1.33 8.66 -4.56
CA ALA A 118 -0.59 9.90 -4.32
C ALA A 118 0.17 9.85 -2.99
N ALA A 119 -0.34 9.11 -2.01
CA ALA A 119 0.33 8.93 -0.73
C ALA A 119 -0.08 7.62 -0.08
N LYS A 120 0.84 7.01 0.64
CA LYS A 120 0.58 5.84 1.47
C LYS A 120 1.42 5.96 2.75
N PHE A 121 0.74 6.01 3.89
CA PHE A 121 1.40 6.09 5.19
C PHE A 121 1.10 4.80 5.96
N ALA A 122 2.14 4.08 6.33
CA ALA A 122 2.02 2.79 7.00
C ALA A 122 2.32 2.90 8.50
N TYR A 123 1.49 2.26 9.30
CA TYR A 123 1.64 2.17 10.76
C TYR A 123 1.54 0.72 11.17
N VAL A 124 2.37 0.31 12.12
CA VAL A 124 2.35 -1.06 12.65
C VAL A 124 1.91 -1.06 14.10
N LYS A 125 1.24 -2.15 14.46
CA LYS A 125 0.90 -2.43 15.85
C LYS A 125 2.16 -2.99 16.53
N GLY A 126 2.64 -2.26 17.48
CA GLY A 126 3.87 -2.61 18.18
C GLY A 126 3.69 -3.05 19.62
#